data_b4a262c4a88a2a08d564b03df2706bc5
#
_entry.id   b4a262c4a88a2a08d564b03df2706bc5
#
_cell.length_a   1.000
_cell.length_b   1.000
_cell.length_c   1.000
_cell.angle_alpha   90.00
_cell.angle_beta   90.00
_cell.angle_gamma   90.00
#
_symmetry.space_group_name_H-M   'P 1'
#
loop_
_entity.id
_entity.type
_entity.pdbx_description
1 polymer ?
#
loop_
_entity_poly.entity_id
_entity_poly.type
_entity_poly.pdbx_seq_one_letter_code
_entity_poly.pdbx_strand_id
1 'polypeptide(L)'
;MASGGDSLDDLVLKQSDVFLKLHERALERTGAEAEAVAGLLRKHGLPDGGTILDAPCGIGRHAIHLAAMGYRVSGIDPSARFVERANELAGTLGLRDRLALKVGEPRTVRDAFPRQTFDAAVCMWQALGQADEATDLSILEQLRDLTAAKGVLVVDLLNRDHLVKYMTPFGVTRFEDGTELHEPRRLNYESSHLEMIWEFYRREGEDLKHRTTAKVRVRLYALHEVRDLLRRAGWNPLEEFGSFAYDPVTFDAKRLIVLASKA
;
A
#
# COMPACT_ATOMS: atom_id res chain seq x y z
N MET A 1 -11.17 22.57 -21.38
CA MET A 1 -12.15 21.86 -20.54
C MET A 1 -11.49 20.57 -20.12
N ALA A 2 -10.95 20.53 -18.92
CA ALA A 2 -10.34 19.31 -18.38
C ALA A 2 -11.49 18.38 -17.97
N SER A 3 -11.69 17.31 -18.71
CA SER A 3 -12.53 16.20 -18.27
C SER A 3 -11.89 15.61 -17.01
N GLY A 4 -12.55 15.77 -15.88
CA GLY A 4 -12.15 15.11 -14.64
C GLY A 4 -12.05 13.61 -14.88
N GLY A 5 -10.83 13.09 -14.91
CA GLY A 5 -10.60 11.66 -14.83
C GLY A 5 -10.92 11.22 -13.41
N ASP A 6 -11.64 10.13 -13.25
CA ASP A 6 -11.89 9.52 -11.96
C ASP A 6 -10.54 9.35 -11.22
N SER A 7 -10.49 9.69 -9.92
CA SER A 7 -9.33 9.42 -9.08
C SER A 7 -9.12 7.90 -8.96
N LEU A 8 -7.94 7.44 -8.52
CA LEU A 8 -7.74 6.01 -8.26
C LEU A 8 -8.76 5.49 -7.25
N ASP A 9 -9.10 6.30 -6.24
CA ASP A 9 -10.11 5.98 -5.25
C ASP A 9 -11.48 5.75 -5.89
N ASP A 10 -11.93 6.64 -6.81
CA ASP A 10 -13.17 6.45 -7.56
C ASP A 10 -13.14 5.18 -8.40
N LEU A 11 -12.00 4.84 -8.99
CA LEU A 11 -11.83 3.65 -9.83
C LEU A 11 -11.81 2.37 -8.99
N VAL A 12 -11.08 2.36 -7.87
CA VAL A 12 -11.07 1.24 -6.92
C VAL A 12 -12.46 0.98 -6.39
N LEU A 13 -13.23 2.03 -6.09
CA LEU A 13 -14.62 1.90 -5.62
C LEU A 13 -15.56 1.41 -6.72
N LYS A 14 -15.43 1.88 -7.96
CA LYS A 14 -16.32 1.54 -9.08
C LYS A 14 -15.95 0.23 -9.78
N GLN A 15 -14.66 -0.20 -9.72
CA GLN A 15 -14.12 -1.34 -10.46
C GLN A 15 -13.32 -2.29 -9.54
N SER A 16 -13.72 -2.37 -8.28
CA SER A 16 -13.03 -3.12 -7.24
C SER A 16 -12.72 -4.58 -7.60
N ASP A 17 -13.59 -5.26 -8.36
CA ASP A 17 -13.37 -6.66 -8.77
C ASP A 17 -12.16 -6.85 -9.68
N VAL A 18 -11.84 -5.85 -10.50
CA VAL A 18 -10.68 -5.89 -11.39
C VAL A 18 -9.40 -5.62 -10.60
N PHE A 19 -9.43 -4.62 -9.70
CA PHE A 19 -8.32 -4.32 -8.82
C PHE A 19 -8.05 -5.45 -7.83
N LEU A 20 -9.10 -6.17 -7.40
CA LEU A 20 -9.00 -7.32 -6.53
C LEU A 20 -8.01 -8.37 -7.08
N LYS A 21 -8.05 -8.64 -8.40
CA LYS A 21 -7.14 -9.59 -9.05
C LYS A 21 -5.66 -9.23 -8.90
N LEU A 22 -5.33 -7.92 -8.95
CA LEU A 22 -3.95 -7.46 -8.74
C LEU A 22 -3.50 -7.72 -7.30
N HIS A 23 -4.37 -7.46 -6.33
CA HIS A 23 -4.09 -7.75 -4.92
C HIS A 23 -3.97 -9.25 -4.65
N GLU A 24 -4.86 -10.08 -5.21
CA GLU A 24 -4.84 -11.53 -5.06
C GLU A 24 -3.56 -12.14 -5.65
N ARG A 25 -3.12 -11.68 -6.82
CA ARG A 25 -1.84 -12.10 -7.40
C ARG A 25 -0.64 -11.77 -6.50
N ALA A 26 -0.72 -10.72 -5.69
CA ALA A 26 0.35 -10.33 -4.79
C ALA A 26 0.38 -11.18 -3.50
N LEU A 27 -0.67 -11.95 -3.19
CA LEU A 27 -0.74 -12.78 -1.96
C LEU A 27 0.41 -13.77 -1.84
N GLU A 28 0.84 -14.41 -2.94
CA GLU A 28 1.90 -15.44 -2.95
C GLU A 28 3.22 -14.95 -2.36
N ARG A 29 3.58 -13.69 -2.61
CA ARG A 29 4.83 -13.08 -2.12
C ARG A 29 4.68 -12.35 -0.78
N THR A 30 3.45 -12.09 -0.33
CA THR A 30 3.18 -11.26 0.84
C THR A 30 3.67 -11.90 2.14
N GLY A 31 3.72 -13.23 2.23
CA GLY A 31 4.25 -13.93 3.41
C GLY A 31 5.67 -13.47 3.75
N ALA A 32 6.58 -13.51 2.79
CA ALA A 32 7.97 -13.07 2.97
C ALA A 32 8.08 -11.54 3.25
N GLU A 33 7.24 -10.72 2.56
CA GLU A 33 7.16 -9.28 2.83
C GLU A 33 6.73 -9.01 4.28
N ALA A 34 5.69 -9.69 4.77
CA ALA A 34 5.18 -9.52 6.13
C ALA A 34 6.15 -10.03 7.20
N GLU A 35 6.88 -11.13 6.95
CA GLU A 35 7.94 -11.61 7.83
C GLU A 35 9.08 -10.58 7.98
N ALA A 36 9.50 -9.98 6.88
CA ALA A 36 10.51 -8.92 6.90
C ALA A 36 10.00 -7.69 7.68
N VAL A 37 8.77 -7.25 7.41
CA VAL A 37 8.15 -6.13 8.16
C VAL A 37 8.09 -6.46 9.65
N ALA A 38 7.60 -7.63 10.04
CA ALA A 38 7.53 -8.05 11.43
C ALA A 38 8.93 -8.12 12.09
N GLY A 39 9.94 -8.61 11.36
CA GLY A 39 11.34 -8.62 11.80
C GLY A 39 11.86 -7.21 12.09
N LEU A 40 11.59 -6.27 11.18
CA LEU A 40 11.98 -4.87 11.34
C LEU A 40 11.26 -4.22 12.53
N LEU A 41 9.96 -4.42 12.67
CA LEU A 41 9.18 -3.89 13.79
C LEU A 41 9.66 -4.45 15.14
N ARG A 42 9.94 -5.77 15.24
CA ARG A 42 10.50 -6.39 16.48
C ARG A 42 11.86 -5.81 16.82
N LYS A 43 12.75 -5.64 15.85
CA LYS A 43 14.07 -4.99 16.05
C LYS A 43 13.93 -3.62 16.71
N HIS A 44 12.81 -2.92 16.44
CA HIS A 44 12.53 -1.59 16.96
C HIS A 44 11.47 -1.55 18.08
N GLY A 45 11.27 -2.67 18.76
CA GLY A 45 10.54 -2.70 20.03
C GLY A 45 9.08 -3.13 19.96
N LEU A 46 8.57 -3.63 18.80
CA LEU A 46 7.25 -4.23 18.74
C LEU A 46 7.22 -5.49 19.66
N PRO A 47 6.38 -5.54 20.69
CA PRO A 47 6.30 -6.69 21.60
C PRO A 47 5.62 -7.89 20.94
N ASP A 48 5.84 -9.09 21.46
CA ASP A 48 5.08 -10.27 21.09
C ASP A 48 3.59 -10.07 21.36
N GLY A 49 2.74 -10.39 20.37
CA GLY A 49 1.31 -10.13 20.45
C GLY A 49 0.92 -8.65 20.42
N GLY A 50 1.85 -7.77 20.10
CA GLY A 50 1.64 -6.32 20.01
C GLY A 50 0.57 -5.93 19.00
N THR A 51 0.21 -4.65 19.00
CA THR A 51 -0.85 -4.07 18.19
C THR A 51 -0.29 -3.31 17.01
N ILE A 52 -0.81 -3.57 15.79
CA ILE A 52 -0.37 -2.95 14.55
C ILE A 52 -1.57 -2.29 13.85
N LEU A 53 -1.37 -1.09 13.33
CA LEU A 53 -2.32 -0.38 12.47
C LEU A 53 -1.87 -0.48 11.01
N ASP A 54 -2.70 -1.01 10.12
CA ASP A 54 -2.47 -1.11 8.67
C ASP A 54 -3.42 -0.16 7.92
N ALA A 55 -2.89 0.89 7.31
CA ALA A 55 -3.71 1.89 6.63
C ALA A 55 -3.00 2.54 5.42
N PRO A 56 -3.61 2.36 4.22
CA PRO A 56 -4.74 1.50 3.86
C PRO A 56 -4.36 0.01 3.84
N CYS A 57 -5.29 -0.87 4.27
CA CYS A 57 -5.00 -2.29 4.41
C CYS A 57 -5.31 -3.13 3.15
N GLY A 58 -6.00 -2.58 2.15
CA GLY A 58 -6.42 -3.32 0.97
C GLY A 58 -7.24 -4.56 1.33
N ILE A 59 -6.95 -5.68 0.66
CA ILE A 59 -7.54 -6.99 1.00
C ILE A 59 -6.91 -7.65 2.24
N GLY A 60 -6.22 -6.88 3.08
CA GLY A 60 -5.62 -7.35 4.32
C GLY A 60 -4.39 -8.25 4.13
N ARG A 61 -3.72 -8.22 2.98
CA ARG A 61 -2.64 -9.18 2.70
C ARG A 61 -1.49 -9.12 3.72
N HIS A 62 -1.02 -7.94 4.15
CA HIS A 62 -0.05 -7.82 5.24
C HIS A 62 -0.70 -8.07 6.61
N ALA A 63 -1.88 -7.47 6.86
CA ALA A 63 -2.61 -7.61 8.11
C ALA A 63 -2.87 -9.09 8.48
N ILE A 64 -3.29 -9.91 7.53
CA ILE A 64 -3.56 -11.35 7.72
C ILE A 64 -2.29 -12.10 8.11
N HIS A 65 -1.17 -11.89 7.40
CA HIS A 65 0.10 -12.54 7.72
C HIS A 65 0.64 -12.10 9.10
N LEU A 66 0.57 -10.80 9.41
CA LEU A 66 0.96 -10.30 10.73
C LEU A 66 0.08 -10.89 11.84
N ALA A 67 -1.24 -11.01 11.61
CA ALA A 67 -2.15 -11.65 12.56
C ALA A 67 -1.85 -13.15 12.74
N ALA A 68 -1.48 -13.86 11.67
CA ALA A 68 -1.04 -15.25 11.73
C ALA A 68 0.26 -15.43 12.55
N MET A 69 1.14 -14.42 12.56
CA MET A 69 2.34 -14.39 13.41
C MET A 69 2.03 -14.06 14.89
N GLY A 70 0.76 -13.83 15.23
CA GLY A 70 0.34 -13.60 16.62
C GLY A 70 0.05 -12.16 17.01
N TYR A 71 0.26 -11.19 16.12
CA TYR A 71 -0.05 -9.77 16.37
C TYR A 71 -1.56 -9.50 16.33
N ARG A 72 -2.00 -8.40 16.94
CA ARG A 72 -3.35 -7.87 16.79
C ARG A 72 -3.32 -6.75 15.79
N VAL A 73 -4.00 -6.91 14.66
CA VAL A 73 -3.95 -5.93 13.58
C VAL A 73 -5.30 -5.27 13.38
N SER A 74 -5.30 -3.95 13.39
CA SER A 74 -6.44 -3.14 12.96
C SER A 74 -6.12 -2.52 11.62
N GLY A 75 -7.09 -2.41 10.73
CA GLY A 75 -6.88 -1.81 9.42
C GLY A 75 -8.08 -1.06 8.91
N ILE A 76 -7.83 -0.15 7.96
CA ILE A 76 -8.85 0.64 7.29
C ILE A 76 -8.55 0.68 5.79
N ASP A 77 -9.59 0.58 4.97
CA ASP A 77 -9.51 0.75 3.52
C ASP A 77 -10.79 1.38 2.98
N PRO A 78 -10.75 2.29 2.01
CA PRO A 78 -11.96 2.91 1.46
C PRO A 78 -12.83 1.93 0.66
N SER A 79 -12.27 0.84 0.15
CA SER A 79 -13.01 -0.15 -0.63
C SER A 79 -13.73 -1.16 0.28
N ALA A 80 -15.06 -1.05 0.36
CA ALA A 80 -15.89 -2.05 1.05
C ALA A 80 -15.65 -3.47 0.53
N ARG A 81 -15.43 -3.61 -0.78
CA ARG A 81 -15.14 -4.90 -1.43
C ARG A 81 -13.81 -5.50 -0.97
N PHE A 82 -12.80 -4.67 -0.77
CA PHE A 82 -11.50 -5.13 -0.27
C PHE A 82 -11.60 -5.56 1.19
N VAL A 83 -12.28 -4.77 2.02
CA VAL A 83 -12.49 -5.11 3.43
C VAL A 83 -13.33 -6.37 3.59
N GLU A 84 -14.37 -6.55 2.76
CA GLU A 84 -15.16 -7.79 2.71
C GLU A 84 -14.26 -9.00 2.41
N ARG A 85 -13.44 -8.90 1.35
CA ARG A 85 -12.51 -9.95 0.94
C ARG A 85 -11.48 -10.27 2.03
N ALA A 86 -10.96 -9.25 2.69
CA ALA A 86 -10.04 -9.41 3.82
C ALA A 86 -10.69 -10.18 4.99
N ASN A 87 -11.95 -9.84 5.33
CA ASN A 87 -12.70 -10.52 6.38
C ASN A 87 -13.06 -11.98 6.02
N GLU A 88 -13.35 -12.26 4.74
CA GLU A 88 -13.53 -13.64 4.25
C GLU A 88 -12.24 -14.46 4.47
N LEU A 89 -11.10 -13.95 4.00
CA LEU A 89 -9.80 -14.59 4.18
C LEU A 89 -9.44 -14.79 5.65
N ALA A 90 -9.64 -13.78 6.48
CA ALA A 90 -9.44 -13.87 7.93
C ALA A 90 -10.33 -14.95 8.57
N GLY A 91 -11.58 -15.07 8.12
CA GLY A 91 -12.51 -16.09 8.59
C GLY A 91 -12.06 -17.51 8.23
N THR A 92 -11.63 -17.71 6.98
CA THR A 92 -11.13 -19.00 6.48
C THR A 92 -9.89 -19.47 7.26
N LEU A 93 -9.05 -18.53 7.68
CA LEU A 93 -7.80 -18.79 8.41
C LEU A 93 -7.96 -18.80 9.94
N GLY A 94 -9.18 -18.59 10.47
CA GLY A 94 -9.43 -18.55 11.91
C GLY A 94 -8.79 -17.35 12.64
N LEU A 95 -8.61 -16.22 11.96
CA LEU A 95 -7.89 -15.05 12.47
C LEU A 95 -8.80 -13.90 12.90
N ARG A 96 -10.13 -14.09 12.95
CA ARG A 96 -11.10 -13.02 13.25
C ARG A 96 -10.85 -12.32 14.60
N ASP A 97 -10.37 -13.05 15.59
CA ASP A 97 -10.11 -12.50 16.94
C ASP A 97 -8.85 -11.61 16.99
N ARG A 98 -8.04 -11.64 15.92
CA ARG A 98 -6.79 -10.88 15.81
C ARG A 98 -6.86 -9.75 14.79
N LEU A 99 -7.95 -9.67 14.02
CA LEU A 99 -8.12 -8.69 12.93
C LEU A 99 -9.38 -7.84 13.15
N ALA A 100 -9.21 -6.53 13.04
CA ALA A 100 -10.31 -5.55 13.09
C ALA A 100 -10.22 -4.63 11.87
N LEU A 101 -10.77 -5.08 10.74
CA LEU A 101 -10.72 -4.36 9.47
C LEU A 101 -12.02 -3.58 9.24
N LYS A 102 -11.90 -2.31 8.87
CA LYS A 102 -13.02 -1.38 8.69
C LYS A 102 -13.00 -0.70 7.34
N VAL A 103 -14.17 -0.37 6.83
CA VAL A 103 -14.30 0.53 5.66
C VAL A 103 -14.14 1.97 6.15
N GLY A 104 -13.30 2.73 5.47
CA GLY A 104 -13.09 4.15 5.76
C GLY A 104 -11.79 4.69 5.15
N GLU A 105 -11.67 6.00 5.16
CA GLU A 105 -10.56 6.71 4.55
C GLU A 105 -9.30 6.71 5.43
N PRO A 106 -8.09 6.42 4.91
CA PRO A 106 -6.86 6.51 5.70
C PRO A 106 -6.61 7.90 6.31
N ARG A 107 -7.05 8.96 5.62
CA ARG A 107 -6.94 10.36 6.11
C ARG A 107 -7.88 10.69 7.28
N THR A 108 -8.76 9.78 7.68
CA THR A 108 -9.66 9.90 8.84
C THR A 108 -9.56 8.67 9.76
N VAL A 109 -8.43 7.97 9.74
CA VAL A 109 -8.25 6.71 10.48
C VAL A 109 -8.44 6.87 11.99
N ARG A 110 -8.18 8.05 12.56
CA ARG A 110 -8.46 8.33 13.98
C ARG A 110 -9.94 8.19 14.35
N ASP A 111 -10.83 8.56 13.43
CA ASP A 111 -12.27 8.46 13.66
C ASP A 111 -12.74 6.99 13.67
N ALA A 112 -12.05 6.14 12.89
CA ALA A 112 -12.31 4.70 12.87
C ALA A 112 -11.82 3.98 14.13
N PHE A 113 -10.75 4.47 14.77
CA PHE A 113 -10.11 3.87 15.94
C PHE A 113 -9.95 4.87 17.10
N PRO A 114 -11.05 5.51 17.57
CA PRO A 114 -10.99 6.51 18.62
C PRO A 114 -10.48 5.88 19.93
N ARG A 115 -9.56 6.58 20.61
CA ARG A 115 -8.96 6.16 21.89
C ARG A 115 -8.13 4.87 21.82
N GLN A 116 -7.78 4.39 20.64
CA GLN A 116 -6.83 3.29 20.49
C GLN A 116 -5.42 3.83 20.30
N THR A 117 -4.44 3.05 20.75
CA THR A 117 -3.01 3.32 20.53
C THR A 117 -2.37 2.02 20.08
N PHE A 118 -1.53 2.10 19.05
CA PHE A 118 -0.88 0.95 18.44
C PHE A 118 0.62 0.99 18.73
N ASP A 119 1.22 -0.18 18.89
CA ASP A 119 2.67 -0.31 19.08
C ASP A 119 3.43 -0.01 17.81
N ALA A 120 2.82 -0.26 16.64
CA ALA A 120 3.37 0.07 15.34
C ALA A 120 2.29 0.42 14.33
N ALA A 121 2.67 1.11 13.25
CA ALA A 121 1.84 1.34 12.08
C ALA A 121 2.58 0.87 10.80
N VAL A 122 1.82 0.47 9.80
CA VAL A 122 2.33 0.13 8.46
C VAL A 122 1.50 0.83 7.39
N CYS A 123 2.18 1.34 6.36
CA CYS A 123 1.59 2.03 5.21
C CYS A 123 2.25 1.43 3.96
N MET A 124 1.61 0.39 3.42
CA MET A 124 2.25 -0.54 2.50
C MET A 124 1.76 -0.39 1.06
N TRP A 125 2.60 -0.82 0.11
CA TRP A 125 2.28 -1.01 -1.30
C TRP A 125 1.82 0.26 -2.02
N GLN A 126 2.63 1.33 -1.94
CA GLN A 126 2.36 2.61 -2.61
C GLN A 126 1.07 3.28 -2.12
N ALA A 127 0.80 3.22 -0.84
CA ALA A 127 -0.37 3.85 -0.23
C ALA A 127 -0.32 5.39 -0.27
N LEU A 128 0.88 5.96 -0.25
CA LEU A 128 1.11 7.40 -0.44
C LEU A 128 1.29 7.74 -1.93
N GLY A 129 1.01 8.98 -2.28
CA GLY A 129 1.09 9.48 -3.66
C GLY A 129 -0.16 9.21 -4.50
N GLN A 130 -1.22 8.67 -3.93
CA GLN A 130 -2.49 8.39 -4.62
C GLN A 130 -3.34 9.66 -4.79
N ALA A 131 -3.18 10.62 -3.91
CA ALA A 131 -3.83 11.92 -3.93
C ALA A 131 -2.77 13.05 -3.98
N ASP A 132 -3.01 14.15 -3.31
CA ASP A 132 -2.04 15.22 -3.16
C ASP A 132 -1.15 15.06 -1.92
N GLU A 133 -0.05 15.80 -1.86
CA GLU A 133 0.91 15.75 -0.75
C GLU A 133 0.28 16.14 0.60
N ALA A 134 -0.71 17.03 0.60
CA ALA A 134 -1.41 17.42 1.82
C ALA A 134 -2.21 16.24 2.41
N THR A 135 -2.81 15.42 1.55
CA THR A 135 -3.47 14.17 1.94
C THR A 135 -2.48 13.16 2.49
N ASP A 136 -1.33 12.97 1.82
CA ASP A 136 -0.27 12.07 2.31
C ASP A 136 0.27 12.50 3.67
N LEU A 137 0.49 13.80 3.86
CA LEU A 137 0.90 14.38 5.14
C LEU A 137 -0.15 14.09 6.24
N SER A 138 -1.43 14.34 5.94
CA SER A 138 -2.52 14.08 6.87
C SER A 138 -2.61 12.60 7.27
N ILE A 139 -2.43 11.67 6.33
CA ILE A 139 -2.39 10.23 6.62
C ILE A 139 -1.26 9.92 7.62
N LEU A 140 -0.05 10.39 7.34
CA LEU A 140 1.11 10.16 8.20
C LEU A 140 0.94 10.77 9.60
N GLU A 141 0.36 11.98 9.71
CA GLU A 141 0.05 12.62 10.99
C GLU A 141 -0.97 11.80 11.81
N GLN A 142 -2.00 11.30 11.16
CA GLN A 142 -3.01 10.48 11.84
C GLN A 142 -2.45 9.13 12.30
N LEU A 143 -1.60 8.48 11.49
CA LEU A 143 -0.87 7.28 11.91
C LEU A 143 0.01 7.57 13.12
N ARG A 144 0.74 8.71 13.13
CA ARG A 144 1.54 9.14 14.26
C ARG A 144 0.70 9.31 15.54
N ASP A 145 -0.45 9.96 15.42
CA ASP A 145 -1.31 10.25 16.57
C ASP A 145 -1.86 8.97 17.22
N LEU A 146 -2.09 7.93 16.42
CA LEU A 146 -2.53 6.61 16.87
C LEU A 146 -1.38 5.68 17.27
N THR A 147 -0.13 6.06 17.04
CA THR A 147 1.03 5.24 17.41
C THR A 147 1.55 5.62 18.79
N ALA A 148 1.93 4.64 19.61
CA ALA A 148 2.51 4.82 20.94
C ALA A 148 3.78 5.68 20.91
N ALA A 149 4.17 6.28 22.04
CA ALA A 149 5.32 7.19 22.13
C ALA A 149 6.66 6.56 21.67
N LYS A 150 6.82 5.24 21.82
CA LYS A 150 7.99 4.49 21.33
C LYS A 150 7.68 3.65 20.10
N GLY A 151 6.53 3.85 19.51
CA GLY A 151 6.10 3.07 18.35
C GLY A 151 6.76 3.53 17.06
N VAL A 152 6.69 2.67 16.06
CA VAL A 152 7.35 2.85 14.77
C VAL A 152 6.36 2.72 13.61
N LEU A 153 6.73 3.31 12.49
CA LEU A 153 6.01 3.24 11.22
C LEU A 153 6.92 2.60 10.16
N VAL A 154 6.38 1.69 9.38
CA VAL A 154 6.99 1.24 8.12
C VAL A 154 6.17 1.77 6.95
N VAL A 155 6.84 2.46 6.02
CA VAL A 155 6.27 2.91 4.74
C VAL A 155 6.95 2.16 3.62
N ASP A 156 6.17 1.66 2.64
CA ASP A 156 6.65 0.93 1.48
C ASP A 156 6.13 1.55 0.18
N LEU A 157 7.03 2.08 -0.64
CA LEU A 157 6.75 2.81 -1.87
C LEU A 157 7.54 2.23 -3.05
N LEU A 158 7.11 2.58 -4.26
CA LEU A 158 7.91 2.42 -5.45
C LEU A 158 9.09 3.39 -5.42
N ASN A 159 10.27 2.90 -5.75
CA ASN A 159 11.44 3.77 -5.87
C ASN A 159 11.36 4.60 -7.16
N ARG A 160 11.15 5.92 -7.01
CA ARG A 160 11.10 6.86 -8.12
C ARG A 160 12.32 6.75 -9.03
N ASP A 161 13.51 6.67 -8.44
CA ASP A 161 14.76 6.70 -9.19
C ASP A 161 14.98 5.43 -10.01
N HIS A 162 14.49 4.28 -9.51
CA HIS A 162 14.42 3.04 -10.29
C HIS A 162 13.51 3.21 -11.51
N LEU A 163 12.32 3.77 -11.33
CA LEU A 163 11.38 3.97 -12.43
C LEU A 163 11.88 4.98 -13.45
N VAL A 164 12.57 6.04 -13.04
CA VAL A 164 13.25 6.97 -13.95
C VAL A 164 14.25 6.24 -14.86
N LYS A 165 14.98 5.26 -14.31
CA LYS A 165 16.03 4.52 -15.04
C LYS A 165 15.48 3.38 -15.90
N TYR A 166 14.48 2.65 -15.42
CA TYR A 166 14.10 1.34 -15.98
C TYR A 166 12.65 1.22 -16.44
N MET A 167 11.82 2.23 -16.25
CA MET A 167 10.43 2.13 -16.66
C MET A 167 10.29 1.89 -18.16
N THR A 168 9.56 0.84 -18.52
CA THR A 168 9.11 0.63 -19.88
C THR A 168 7.81 1.39 -20.14
N PRO A 169 7.62 1.99 -21.34
CA PRO A 169 6.40 2.77 -21.62
C PRO A 169 5.14 1.92 -21.75
N PHE A 170 5.29 0.60 -21.76
CA PHE A 170 4.18 -0.34 -21.88
C PHE A 170 4.45 -1.62 -21.09
N GLY A 171 3.44 -2.12 -20.41
CA GLY A 171 3.44 -3.39 -19.69
C GLY A 171 2.24 -4.25 -20.05
N VAL A 172 2.40 -5.57 -19.95
CA VAL A 172 1.29 -6.53 -20.05
C VAL A 172 1.37 -7.51 -18.89
N THR A 173 0.27 -7.65 -18.17
CA THR A 173 0.10 -8.67 -17.13
C THR A 173 -0.98 -9.65 -17.56
N ARG A 174 -0.66 -10.95 -17.58
CA ARG A 174 -1.60 -12.02 -17.90
C ARG A 174 -1.99 -12.76 -16.62
N PHE A 175 -3.29 -13.01 -16.48
CA PHE A 175 -3.87 -13.78 -15.38
C PHE A 175 -4.28 -15.17 -15.88
N GLU A 176 -4.29 -16.15 -14.98
CA GLU A 176 -4.62 -17.55 -15.31
C GLU A 176 -6.03 -17.72 -15.88
N ASP A 177 -6.96 -16.87 -15.47
CA ASP A 177 -8.33 -16.89 -15.94
C ASP A 177 -8.51 -16.33 -17.37
N GLY A 178 -7.43 -15.96 -18.06
CA GLY A 178 -7.46 -15.36 -19.39
C GLY A 178 -7.74 -13.85 -19.40
N THR A 179 -7.73 -13.20 -18.25
CA THR A 179 -7.71 -11.72 -18.18
C THR A 179 -6.31 -11.23 -18.57
N GLU A 180 -6.24 -10.16 -19.34
CA GLU A 180 -4.99 -9.43 -19.61
C GLU A 180 -5.15 -7.97 -19.19
N LEU A 181 -4.15 -7.45 -18.49
CA LEU A 181 -4.02 -6.03 -18.20
C LEU A 181 -2.93 -5.45 -19.10
N HIS A 182 -3.28 -4.51 -19.93
CA HIS A 182 -2.37 -3.72 -20.75
C HIS A 182 -2.19 -2.35 -20.08
N GLU A 183 -0.94 -1.92 -19.95
CA GLU A 183 -0.56 -0.74 -19.15
C GLU A 183 0.34 0.21 -19.94
N PRO A 184 -0.21 1.07 -20.83
CA PRO A 184 0.53 2.25 -21.29
C PRO A 184 0.94 3.10 -20.09
N ARG A 185 2.22 3.50 -20.03
CA ARG A 185 2.82 4.21 -18.89
C ARG A 185 3.58 5.44 -19.35
N ARG A 186 3.45 6.51 -18.61
CA ARG A 186 4.19 7.74 -18.80
C ARG A 186 4.66 8.29 -17.47
N LEU A 187 5.94 8.66 -17.39
CA LEU A 187 6.47 9.39 -16.23
C LEU A 187 6.54 10.89 -16.57
N ASN A 188 5.84 11.70 -15.80
CA ASN A 188 5.97 13.14 -15.83
C ASN A 188 7.13 13.55 -14.90
N TYR A 189 8.25 13.97 -15.46
CA TYR A 189 9.47 14.29 -14.70
C TYR A 189 9.34 15.58 -13.88
N GLU A 190 8.56 16.55 -14.34
CA GLU A 190 8.37 17.85 -13.65
C GLU A 190 7.60 17.68 -12.35
N SER A 191 6.55 16.85 -12.38
CA SER A 191 5.67 16.61 -11.25
C SER A 191 5.92 15.28 -10.53
N SER A 192 6.86 14.47 -11.03
CA SER A 192 7.15 13.11 -10.55
C SER A 192 5.92 12.19 -10.47
N HIS A 193 4.99 12.33 -11.41
CA HIS A 193 3.82 11.44 -11.46
C HIS A 193 4.01 10.35 -12.49
N LEU A 194 3.74 9.12 -12.07
CA LEU A 194 3.54 7.99 -12.96
C LEU A 194 2.06 8.00 -13.39
N GLU A 195 1.85 8.15 -14.68
CA GLU A 195 0.53 8.12 -15.31
C GLU A 195 0.40 6.80 -16.07
N MET A 196 -0.64 6.06 -15.80
CA MET A 196 -0.91 4.76 -16.41
C MET A 196 -2.36 4.71 -16.91
N ILE A 197 -2.57 4.01 -18.01
CA ILE A 197 -3.90 3.62 -18.43
C ILE A 197 -3.97 2.10 -18.25
N TRP A 198 -4.84 1.63 -17.39
CA TRP A 198 -5.06 0.21 -17.16
C TRP A 198 -6.23 -0.25 -18.01
N GLU A 199 -5.93 -0.98 -19.09
CA GLU A 199 -6.90 -1.55 -20.02
C GLU A 199 -7.01 -3.05 -19.76
N PHE A 200 -8.19 -3.48 -19.29
CA PHE A 200 -8.44 -4.88 -19.01
C PHE A 200 -9.17 -5.54 -20.17
N TYR A 201 -8.65 -6.67 -20.59
CA TYR A 201 -9.17 -7.50 -21.65
C TYR A 201 -9.49 -8.90 -21.15
N ARG A 202 -10.42 -9.56 -21.80
CA ARG A 202 -10.70 -10.99 -21.62
C ARG A 202 -10.36 -11.73 -22.90
N ARG A 203 -9.55 -12.79 -22.78
CA ARG A 203 -9.25 -13.66 -23.91
C ARG A 203 -10.40 -14.62 -24.13
N GLU A 204 -10.94 -14.65 -25.34
CA GLU A 204 -12.00 -15.56 -25.80
C GLU A 204 -11.51 -16.20 -27.10
N GLY A 205 -10.91 -17.39 -27.02
CA GLY A 205 -10.20 -18.00 -28.12
C GLY A 205 -8.96 -17.19 -28.51
N GLU A 206 -8.86 -16.77 -29.77
CA GLU A 206 -7.78 -15.91 -30.29
C GLU A 206 -8.04 -14.41 -30.06
N ASP A 207 -9.29 -14.03 -29.76
CA ASP A 207 -9.68 -12.62 -29.60
C ASP A 207 -9.41 -12.09 -28.19
N LEU A 208 -9.04 -10.80 -28.11
CA LEU A 208 -8.98 -10.02 -26.89
C LEU A 208 -10.16 -9.03 -26.85
N LYS A 209 -11.12 -9.27 -25.97
CA LYS A 209 -12.27 -8.38 -25.80
C LYS A 209 -12.02 -7.40 -24.66
N HIS A 210 -12.06 -6.12 -24.97
CA HIS A 210 -11.98 -5.05 -23.98
C HIS A 210 -13.10 -5.17 -22.94
N ARG A 211 -12.78 -4.99 -21.67
CA ARG A 211 -13.73 -5.04 -20.55
C ARG A 211 -13.88 -3.70 -19.86
N THR A 212 -12.76 -3.07 -19.49
CA THR A 212 -12.80 -1.79 -18.80
C THR A 212 -11.45 -1.07 -18.93
N THR A 213 -11.49 0.23 -18.72
CA THR A 213 -10.29 1.10 -18.68
C THR A 213 -10.30 1.92 -17.42
N ALA A 214 -9.15 2.01 -16.75
CA ALA A 214 -8.92 2.85 -15.60
C ALA A 214 -7.72 3.77 -15.84
N LYS A 215 -7.80 5.04 -15.44
CA LYS A 215 -6.66 5.96 -15.42
C LYS A 215 -6.08 5.99 -14.02
N VAL A 216 -4.82 5.66 -13.92
CA VAL A 216 -4.09 5.65 -12.65
C VAL A 216 -3.00 6.70 -12.69
N ARG A 217 -2.95 7.54 -11.68
CA ARG A 217 -1.93 8.57 -11.53
C ARG A 217 -1.38 8.53 -10.12
N VAL A 218 -0.08 8.31 -9.99
CA VAL A 218 0.58 8.14 -8.70
C VAL A 218 1.78 9.08 -8.60
N ARG A 219 1.87 9.86 -7.52
CA ARG A 219 3.05 10.63 -7.18
C ARG A 219 4.15 9.67 -6.72
N LEU A 220 5.28 9.73 -7.37
CA LEU A 220 6.47 8.97 -6.96
C LEU A 220 7.37 9.89 -6.12
N TYR A 221 7.78 9.41 -4.98
CA TYR A 221 8.67 10.11 -4.07
C TYR A 221 10.11 9.62 -4.24
N ALA A 222 11.08 10.54 -4.27
CA ALA A 222 12.48 10.22 -4.05
C ALA A 222 12.74 10.05 -2.54
N LEU A 223 13.82 9.38 -2.17
CA LEU A 223 14.15 9.09 -0.77
C LEU A 223 14.16 10.36 0.11
N HIS A 224 14.76 11.44 -0.38
CA HIS A 224 14.84 12.69 0.38
C HIS A 224 13.48 13.35 0.58
N GLU A 225 12.55 13.22 -0.39
CA GLU A 225 11.17 13.72 -0.29
C GLU A 225 10.38 12.92 0.76
N VAL A 226 10.53 11.58 0.78
CA VAL A 226 9.90 10.74 1.82
C VAL A 226 10.41 11.10 3.21
N ARG A 227 11.73 11.31 3.36
CA ARG A 227 12.31 11.74 4.65
C ARG A 227 11.75 13.09 5.11
N ASP A 228 11.59 14.05 4.20
CA ASP A 228 11.03 15.35 4.52
C ASP A 228 9.55 15.23 4.91
N LEU A 229 8.76 14.51 4.12
CA LEU A 229 7.35 14.26 4.41
C LEU A 229 7.14 13.61 5.78
N LEU A 230 7.94 12.60 6.11
CA LEU A 230 7.91 11.94 7.41
C LEU A 230 8.26 12.90 8.55
N ARG A 231 9.31 13.72 8.41
CA ARG A 231 9.69 14.69 9.44
C ARG A 231 8.61 15.75 9.67
N ARG A 232 8.02 16.25 8.61
CA ARG A 232 6.89 17.21 8.67
C ARG A 232 5.68 16.61 9.38
N ALA A 233 5.43 15.31 9.20
CA ALA A 233 4.39 14.58 9.89
C ALA A 233 4.75 14.20 11.35
N GLY A 234 5.94 14.57 11.84
CA GLY A 234 6.41 14.26 13.21
C GLY A 234 6.93 12.84 13.38
N TRP A 235 7.47 12.25 12.31
CA TRP A 235 8.22 11.01 12.32
C TRP A 235 9.71 11.26 12.16
N ASN A 236 10.54 10.45 12.79
CA ASN A 236 12.00 10.47 12.64
C ASN A 236 12.45 9.24 11.83
N PRO A 237 12.85 9.38 10.54
CA PRO A 237 13.38 8.28 9.74
C PRO A 237 14.61 7.66 10.39
N LEU A 238 14.63 6.33 10.52
CA LEU A 238 15.68 5.56 11.18
C LEU A 238 16.48 4.69 10.20
N GLU A 239 15.78 3.91 9.38
CA GLU A 239 16.40 2.98 8.43
C GLU A 239 15.66 3.01 7.09
N GLU A 240 16.42 2.79 5.99
CA GLU A 240 15.86 2.72 4.65
C GLU A 240 16.42 1.53 3.88
N PHE A 241 15.54 0.86 3.13
CA PHE A 241 15.87 -0.33 2.35
C PHE A 241 15.27 -0.28 0.95
N GLY A 242 15.97 -0.89 0.01
CA GLY A 242 15.55 -1.04 -1.39
C GLY A 242 14.73 -2.31 -1.66
N SER A 243 14.67 -3.22 -0.67
CA SER A 243 13.91 -4.47 -0.74
C SER A 243 13.54 -4.98 0.65
N PHE A 244 12.65 -5.97 0.72
CA PHE A 244 12.33 -6.70 1.96
C PHE A 244 13.44 -7.68 2.41
N ALA A 245 14.52 -7.84 1.62
CA ALA A 245 15.74 -8.51 2.06
C ALA A 245 16.73 -7.55 2.74
N TYR A 246 16.31 -6.32 3.00
CA TYR A 246 17.07 -5.24 3.61
C TYR A 246 18.27 -4.76 2.78
N ASP A 247 18.20 -4.91 1.47
CA ASP A 247 19.20 -4.36 0.56
C ASP A 247 19.23 -2.81 0.64
N PRO A 248 20.37 -2.19 0.36
CA PRO A 248 20.46 -0.73 0.36
C PRO A 248 19.61 -0.09 -0.73
N VAL A 249 19.14 1.14 -0.49
CA VAL A 249 18.45 1.94 -1.51
C VAL A 249 19.44 2.34 -2.58
N THR A 250 19.18 1.93 -3.83
CA THR A 250 19.97 2.26 -5.02
C THR A 250 19.04 2.55 -6.19
N PHE A 251 19.58 3.00 -7.32
CA PHE A 251 18.81 3.13 -8.56
C PHE A 251 18.27 1.78 -9.09
N ASP A 252 18.89 0.67 -8.70
CA ASP A 252 18.47 -0.67 -9.12
C ASP A 252 17.40 -1.27 -8.20
N ALA A 253 17.23 -0.72 -7.01
CA ALA A 253 16.23 -1.15 -6.03
C ALA A 253 14.82 -0.71 -6.48
N LYS A 254 13.91 -1.67 -6.60
CA LYS A 254 12.51 -1.41 -7.05
C LYS A 254 11.64 -0.74 -5.98
N ARG A 255 12.01 -0.91 -4.71
CA ARG A 255 11.23 -0.43 -3.57
C ARG A 255 12.00 0.65 -2.82
N LEU A 256 11.23 1.43 -2.10
CA LEU A 256 11.70 2.36 -1.10
C LEU A 256 10.94 2.07 0.19
N ILE A 257 11.60 1.37 1.11
CA ILE A 257 11.05 0.98 2.39
C ILE A 257 11.71 1.85 3.46
N VAL A 258 10.91 2.59 4.21
CA VAL A 258 11.41 3.49 5.27
C VAL A 258 10.80 3.09 6.59
N LEU A 259 11.65 2.85 7.58
CA LEU A 259 11.26 2.75 8.97
C LEU A 259 11.47 4.10 9.65
N ALA A 260 10.49 4.54 10.42
CA ALA A 260 10.56 5.76 11.22
C ALA A 260 10.02 5.55 12.63
N SER A 261 10.61 6.23 13.62
CA SER A 261 10.07 6.31 14.97
C SER A 261 9.18 7.54 15.13
N LYS A 262 8.26 7.49 16.08
CA LYS A 262 7.57 8.69 16.51
C LYS A 262 8.57 9.68 17.10
N ALA A 263 8.56 10.95 16.63
CA ALA A 263 9.45 12.02 17.08
C ALA A 263 9.04 12.55 18.47
#